data_607a014bec665fff7f2bc7564d11f191
#
_entry.id   607a014bec665fff7f2bc7564d11f191
#
_cell.length_a   1.000
_cell.length_b   1.000
_cell.length_c   1.000
_cell.angle_alpha   90.00
_cell.angle_beta   90.00
_cell.angle_gamma   90.00
#
_symmetry.space_group_name_H-M   'P 1'
#
loop_
_entity.id
_entity.type
_entity.pdbx_description
1 polymer ?
#
loop_
_entity_poly.entity_id
_entity_poly.type
_entity_poly.pdbx_seq_one_letter_code
_entity_poly.pdbx_strand_id
1 'polypeptide(L)'
;VTVLSVEHHARKVPMPSYSFVLNGKPVTVEAPADMPLLWVLRDLLDVTGPKYGCGVGVCRACTSHLDGGEIQPCVVPVADCADREVTTIEGLADGDRLHPVQQAWLECDVAQCGFCQPGQIMAAAALLKRTARPTDADIDRIENVCRCGTYPRIREAIKKASANG
;
A
#
# COMPACT_ATOMS: atom_id res chain seq x y z
N VAL A 1 -30.95 42.21 -20.33
CA VAL A 1 -30.81 41.06 -19.38
C VAL A 1 -29.43 41.19 -18.80
N THR A 2 -29.31 41.67 -17.53
CA THR A 2 -28.06 41.91 -16.84
C THR A 2 -27.66 40.58 -16.21
N VAL A 3 -26.56 39.97 -16.69
CA VAL A 3 -25.97 38.77 -16.12
C VAL A 3 -25.19 39.19 -14.86
N LEU A 4 -25.70 38.86 -13.68
CA LEU A 4 -25.01 39.03 -12.41
C LEU A 4 -23.88 38.00 -12.33
N SER A 5 -22.64 38.45 -12.47
CA SER A 5 -21.44 37.62 -12.20
C SER A 5 -21.35 37.38 -10.69
N VAL A 6 -21.65 36.19 -10.26
CA VAL A 6 -21.40 35.75 -8.89
C VAL A 6 -19.92 35.41 -8.77
N GLU A 7 -19.11 36.34 -8.28
CA GLU A 7 -17.74 36.06 -7.91
C GLU A 7 -17.74 35.16 -6.66
N HIS A 8 -17.51 33.86 -6.89
CA HIS A 8 -17.25 32.92 -5.81
C HIS A 8 -15.85 33.20 -5.23
N HIS A 9 -15.78 34.06 -4.26
CA HIS A 9 -14.63 34.15 -3.37
C HIS A 9 -14.61 32.89 -2.49
N ALA A 10 -14.11 31.77 -3.02
CA ALA A 10 -13.79 30.63 -2.22
C ALA A 10 -12.67 31.05 -1.23
N ARG A 11 -13.03 31.29 0.02
CA ARG A 11 -12.05 31.46 1.10
C ARG A 11 -11.19 30.21 1.09
N LYS A 12 -9.91 30.35 0.72
CA LYS A 12 -8.93 29.29 0.77
C LYS A 12 -8.73 28.96 2.26
N VAL A 13 -9.43 27.94 2.76
CA VAL A 13 -9.22 27.43 4.11
C VAL A 13 -7.80 26.85 4.11
N PRO A 14 -6.91 27.30 5.02
CA PRO A 14 -5.57 26.73 5.09
C PRO A 14 -5.70 25.23 5.34
N MET A 15 -5.18 24.41 4.42
CA MET A 15 -5.12 22.95 4.64
C MET A 15 -3.99 22.64 5.61
N PRO A 16 -4.20 21.76 6.59
CA PRO A 16 -3.14 21.32 7.47
C PRO A 16 -2.04 20.60 6.70
N SER A 17 -0.80 20.72 7.19
CA SER A 17 0.38 20.09 6.61
C SER A 17 0.78 18.89 7.44
N TYR A 18 1.09 17.76 6.80
CA TYR A 18 1.52 16.52 7.43
C TYR A 18 2.87 16.10 6.87
N SER A 19 3.82 15.85 7.79
CA SER A 19 5.14 15.32 7.45
C SER A 19 5.25 13.88 7.90
N PHE A 20 5.79 13.02 7.05
CA PHE A 20 6.06 11.60 7.35
C PHE A 20 7.21 11.09 6.50
N VAL A 21 7.71 9.88 6.80
CA VAL A 21 8.73 9.24 5.96
C VAL A 21 8.03 8.31 4.99
N LEU A 22 8.25 8.49 3.69
CA LEU A 22 7.72 7.63 2.64
C LEU A 22 8.86 6.91 1.92
N ASN A 23 8.88 5.58 2.04
CA ASN A 23 9.91 4.75 1.42
C ASN A 23 11.33 5.25 1.75
N GLY A 24 11.57 5.56 3.02
CA GLY A 24 12.84 6.05 3.53
C GLY A 24 13.14 7.53 3.23
N LYS A 25 12.24 8.29 2.60
CA LYS A 25 12.41 9.71 2.27
C LYS A 25 11.41 10.58 3.03
N PRO A 26 11.84 11.69 3.66
CA PRO A 26 10.91 12.61 4.28
C PRO A 26 10.06 13.31 3.21
N VAL A 27 8.75 13.38 3.44
CA VAL A 27 7.79 14.08 2.59
C VAL A 27 6.88 14.96 3.45
N THR A 28 6.36 16.02 2.86
CA THR A 28 5.36 16.90 3.50
C THR A 28 4.27 17.17 2.49
N VAL A 29 3.00 17.04 2.93
CA VAL A 29 1.83 17.23 2.08
C VAL A 29 0.82 18.14 2.78
N GLU A 30 0.09 18.92 1.99
CA GLU A 30 -1.08 19.68 2.46
C GLU A 30 -2.34 18.93 2.05
N ALA A 31 -3.14 18.51 3.02
CA ALA A 31 -4.36 17.74 2.76
C ALA A 31 -5.36 17.89 3.92
N PRO A 32 -6.68 17.66 3.70
CA PRO A 32 -7.63 17.47 4.78
C PRO A 32 -7.18 16.35 5.73
N ALA A 33 -7.38 16.51 7.03
CA ALA A 33 -6.91 15.56 8.05
C ALA A 33 -7.46 14.14 7.85
N ASP A 34 -8.69 14.04 7.39
CA ASP A 34 -9.44 12.81 7.14
C ASP A 34 -9.24 12.25 5.73
N MET A 35 -8.42 12.91 4.89
CA MET A 35 -8.11 12.40 3.55
C MET A 35 -7.46 11.02 3.66
N PRO A 36 -8.00 9.97 3.01
CA PRO A 36 -7.37 8.65 3.02
C PRO A 36 -5.94 8.71 2.47
N LEU A 37 -5.01 8.10 3.17
CA LEU A 37 -3.60 8.03 2.77
C LEU A 37 -3.42 7.52 1.33
N LEU A 38 -4.30 6.63 0.86
CA LEU A 38 -4.25 6.11 -0.50
C LEU A 38 -4.29 7.22 -1.56
N TRP A 39 -5.13 8.24 -1.37
CA TRP A 39 -5.23 9.36 -2.31
C TRP A 39 -4.05 10.32 -2.18
N VAL A 40 -3.55 10.52 -0.95
CA VAL A 40 -2.30 11.27 -0.74
C VAL A 40 -1.14 10.62 -1.48
N LEU A 41 -0.99 9.30 -1.37
CA LEU A 41 0.07 8.56 -2.08
C LEU A 41 -0.09 8.67 -3.60
N ARG A 42 -1.29 8.47 -4.13
CA ARG A 42 -1.53 8.37 -5.57
C ARG A 42 -1.66 9.70 -6.26
N ASP A 43 -2.38 10.65 -5.67
CA ASP A 43 -2.77 11.89 -6.36
C ASP A 43 -1.85 13.06 -6.01
N LEU A 44 -1.20 13.05 -4.84
CA LEU A 44 -0.31 14.12 -4.41
C LEU A 44 1.18 13.75 -4.52
N LEU A 45 1.51 12.46 -4.38
CA LEU A 45 2.91 11.98 -4.34
C LEU A 45 3.28 11.04 -5.51
N ASP A 46 2.37 10.81 -6.46
CA ASP A 46 2.56 9.95 -7.65
C ASP A 46 2.99 8.50 -7.33
N VAL A 47 2.70 8.02 -6.10
CA VAL A 47 2.99 6.64 -5.68
C VAL A 47 1.80 5.76 -6.00
N THR A 48 1.85 5.04 -7.11
CA THR A 48 0.70 4.32 -7.70
C THR A 48 0.68 2.81 -7.45
N GLY A 49 1.70 2.27 -6.78
CA GLY A 49 1.78 0.85 -6.39
C GLY A 49 0.59 0.39 -5.54
N PRO A 50 0.23 1.07 -4.44
CA PRO A 50 -1.00 0.77 -3.72
C PRO A 50 -2.23 0.99 -4.60
N LYS A 51 -3.09 -0.03 -4.75
CA LYS A 51 -4.22 0.02 -5.70
C LYS A 51 -5.54 0.31 -4.98
N TYR A 52 -6.35 1.19 -5.60
CA TYR A 52 -7.73 1.38 -5.17
C TYR A 52 -8.61 0.24 -5.69
N GLY A 53 -9.30 -0.46 -4.79
CA GLY A 53 -10.26 -1.49 -5.14
C GLY A 53 -11.61 -1.23 -4.48
N CYS A 54 -11.78 -1.62 -3.20
CA CYS A 54 -13.06 -1.49 -2.50
C CYS A 54 -13.27 -0.14 -1.81
N GLY A 55 -12.19 0.56 -1.41
CA GLY A 55 -12.27 1.82 -0.64
C GLY A 55 -12.71 1.66 0.83
N VAL A 56 -12.90 0.43 1.30
CA VAL A 56 -13.44 0.12 2.65
C VAL A 56 -12.59 -0.91 3.42
N GLY A 57 -11.32 -1.07 3.05
CA GLY A 57 -10.37 -1.94 3.75
C GLY A 57 -10.52 -3.46 3.51
N VAL A 58 -11.54 -3.90 2.76
CA VAL A 58 -11.89 -5.33 2.62
C VAL A 58 -11.03 -6.07 1.60
N CYS A 59 -10.83 -5.51 0.39
CA CYS A 59 -10.09 -6.21 -0.67
C CYS A 59 -8.58 -6.22 -0.47
N ARG A 60 -8.05 -5.29 0.33
CA ARG A 60 -6.64 -5.14 0.68
C ARG A 60 -5.67 -4.96 -0.50
N ALA A 61 -6.18 -4.57 -1.68
CA ALA A 61 -5.33 -4.29 -2.85
C ALA A 61 -4.37 -3.11 -2.62
N CYS A 62 -4.69 -2.24 -1.67
CA CYS A 62 -3.89 -1.09 -1.25
C CYS A 62 -2.91 -1.39 -0.11
N THR A 63 -2.80 -2.61 0.41
CA THR A 63 -1.93 -2.92 1.56
C THR A 63 -0.57 -2.29 1.42
N SER A 64 -0.19 -1.54 2.46
CA SER A 64 1.10 -0.89 2.66
C SER A 64 1.53 -1.10 4.11
N HIS A 65 2.71 -0.62 4.51
CA HIS A 65 3.12 -0.69 5.90
C HIS A 65 3.15 0.70 6.54
N LEU A 66 2.81 0.76 7.81
CA LEU A 66 3.00 1.91 8.68
C LEU A 66 3.81 1.45 9.89
N ASP A 67 5.02 1.98 10.07
CA ASP A 67 6.03 1.51 11.03
C ASP A 67 6.25 0.00 10.97
N GLY A 68 6.23 -0.54 9.75
CA GLY A 68 6.41 -1.96 9.47
C GLY A 68 5.20 -2.86 9.71
N GLY A 69 4.07 -2.32 10.19
CA GLY A 69 2.79 -3.02 10.34
C GLY A 69 1.89 -2.85 9.11
N GLU A 70 1.09 -3.87 8.80
CA GLU A 70 0.14 -3.80 7.68
C GLU A 70 -0.97 -2.78 7.95
N ILE A 71 -1.24 -1.94 6.95
CA ILE A 71 -2.39 -1.03 6.93
C ILE A 71 -3.12 -1.11 5.59
N GLN A 72 -4.35 -0.58 5.56
CA GLN A 72 -5.12 -0.38 4.34
C GLN A 72 -5.28 1.13 4.10
N PRO A 73 -4.38 1.77 3.33
CA PRO A 73 -4.37 3.21 3.10
C PRO A 73 -5.69 3.82 2.60
N CYS A 74 -6.59 3.02 2.05
CA CYS A 74 -7.91 3.51 1.61
C CYS A 74 -8.85 3.90 2.76
N VAL A 75 -8.54 3.50 4.00
CA VAL A 75 -9.34 3.80 5.21
C VAL A 75 -8.51 4.43 6.33
N VAL A 76 -7.21 4.62 6.14
CA VAL A 76 -6.32 5.27 7.10
C VAL A 76 -6.22 6.75 6.74
N PRO A 77 -6.61 7.69 7.64
CA PRO A 77 -6.45 9.12 7.43
C PRO A 77 -4.97 9.52 7.35
N VAL A 78 -4.64 10.53 6.53
CA VAL A 78 -3.25 11.04 6.45
C VAL A 78 -2.76 11.60 7.79
N ALA A 79 -3.66 12.16 8.60
CA ALA A 79 -3.32 12.66 9.93
C ALA A 79 -2.71 11.59 10.84
N ASP A 80 -3.14 10.33 10.71
CA ASP A 80 -2.64 9.20 11.50
C ASP A 80 -1.23 8.74 11.08
N CYS A 81 -0.72 9.28 9.96
CA CYS A 81 0.61 8.96 9.43
C CYS A 81 1.66 10.02 9.77
N ALA A 82 1.26 11.14 10.43
CA ALA A 82 2.19 12.19 10.81
C ALA A 82 3.33 11.64 11.69
N ASP A 83 4.57 12.05 11.38
CA ASP A 83 5.82 11.66 12.05
C ASP A 83 6.09 10.13 12.06
N ARG A 84 5.45 9.37 11.17
CA ARG A 84 5.58 7.91 11.07
C ARG A 84 6.21 7.50 9.74
N GLU A 85 6.55 6.22 9.62
CA GLU A 85 7.14 5.64 8.41
C GLU A 85 6.11 4.85 7.60
N VAL A 86 5.87 5.29 6.37
CA VAL A 86 5.03 4.60 5.39
C VAL A 86 5.91 3.89 4.37
N THR A 87 5.74 2.58 4.22
CA THR A 87 6.42 1.79 3.18
C THR A 87 5.38 1.23 2.21
N THR A 88 5.57 1.49 0.93
CA THR A 88 4.77 0.92 -0.17
C THR A 88 5.59 -0.11 -0.94
N ILE A 89 4.97 -0.73 -1.97
CA ILE A 89 5.67 -1.72 -2.80
C ILE A 89 6.92 -1.13 -3.48
N GLU A 90 6.93 0.17 -3.79
CA GLU A 90 8.05 0.88 -4.38
C GLU A 90 9.26 0.98 -3.44
N GLY A 91 9.01 0.98 -2.13
CA GLY A 91 10.06 1.05 -1.10
C GLY A 91 10.44 -0.30 -0.50
N LEU A 92 9.90 -1.42 -1.01
CA LEU A 92 10.20 -2.73 -0.46
C LEU A 92 11.56 -3.28 -0.92
N ALA A 93 11.98 -2.96 -2.15
CA ALA A 93 13.30 -3.29 -2.68
C ALA A 93 14.38 -2.34 -2.12
N ASP A 94 15.62 -2.83 -2.05
CA ASP A 94 16.80 -2.05 -1.66
C ASP A 94 17.64 -1.75 -2.92
N GLY A 95 17.41 -0.60 -3.53
CA GLY A 95 17.96 -0.26 -4.83
C GLY A 95 17.53 -1.27 -5.90
N ASP A 96 18.52 -1.87 -6.59
CA ASP A 96 18.28 -2.89 -7.62
C ASP A 96 18.04 -4.30 -7.05
N ARG A 97 18.20 -4.47 -5.73
CA ARG A 97 18.00 -5.77 -5.07
C ARG A 97 16.55 -5.93 -4.63
N LEU A 98 15.84 -6.82 -5.30
CA LEU A 98 14.48 -7.17 -4.94
C LEU A 98 14.41 -7.79 -3.54
N HIS A 99 13.33 -7.47 -2.83
CA HIS A 99 13.00 -8.17 -1.59
C HIS A 99 12.75 -9.67 -1.87
N PRO A 100 13.11 -10.62 -0.98
CA PRO A 100 12.92 -12.06 -1.20
C PRO A 100 11.51 -12.43 -1.66
N VAL A 101 10.48 -11.77 -1.16
CA VAL A 101 9.10 -11.97 -1.60
C VAL A 101 8.90 -11.54 -3.06
N GLN A 102 9.42 -10.39 -3.46
CA GLN A 102 9.32 -9.91 -4.85
C GLN A 102 10.03 -10.87 -5.82
N GLN A 103 11.22 -11.34 -5.43
CA GLN A 103 11.97 -12.32 -6.22
C GLN A 103 11.18 -13.63 -6.38
N ALA A 104 10.64 -14.17 -5.30
CA ALA A 104 9.84 -15.38 -5.33
C ALA A 104 8.57 -15.23 -6.19
N TRP A 105 7.94 -14.02 -6.18
CA TRP A 105 6.80 -13.71 -7.04
C TRP A 105 7.12 -13.83 -8.53
N LEU A 106 8.29 -13.34 -8.94
CA LEU A 106 8.76 -13.46 -10.32
C LEU A 106 9.06 -14.92 -10.68
N GLU A 107 9.77 -15.62 -9.79
CA GLU A 107 10.18 -17.02 -10.03
C GLU A 107 9.00 -18.00 -10.08
N CYS A 108 7.92 -17.73 -9.36
CA CYS A 108 6.69 -18.54 -9.37
C CYS A 108 5.66 -18.06 -10.39
N ASP A 109 5.96 -17.02 -11.19
CA ASP A 109 5.06 -16.43 -12.19
C ASP A 109 3.65 -16.19 -11.62
N VAL A 110 3.57 -15.52 -10.46
CA VAL A 110 2.34 -15.42 -9.66
C VAL A 110 1.27 -14.58 -10.34
N ALA A 111 1.69 -13.49 -11.01
CA ALA A 111 0.76 -12.49 -11.50
C ALA A 111 -0.04 -12.95 -12.73
N GLN A 112 -1.34 -12.59 -12.79
CA GLN A 112 -2.11 -12.59 -14.02
C GLN A 112 -2.40 -11.14 -14.41
N CYS A 113 -3.50 -10.53 -13.94
CA CYS A 113 -3.79 -9.12 -14.25
C CYS A 113 -2.86 -8.13 -13.52
N GLY A 114 -2.18 -8.55 -12.46
CA GLY A 114 -1.23 -7.74 -11.70
C GLY A 114 -1.85 -6.81 -10.66
N PHE A 115 -3.15 -6.56 -10.70
CA PHE A 115 -3.79 -5.47 -9.92
C PHE A 115 -3.63 -5.64 -8.40
N CYS A 116 -3.86 -6.83 -7.85
CA CYS A 116 -3.76 -7.08 -6.41
C CYS A 116 -2.32 -7.38 -5.94
N GLN A 117 -1.37 -7.57 -6.86
CA GLN A 117 -0.06 -8.12 -6.52
C GLN A 117 0.77 -7.21 -5.59
N PRO A 118 0.78 -5.87 -5.75
CA PRO A 118 1.46 -5.01 -4.79
C PRO A 118 0.98 -5.25 -3.35
N GLY A 119 -0.34 -5.27 -3.14
CA GLY A 119 -0.92 -5.53 -1.82
C GLY A 119 -0.63 -6.95 -1.30
N GLN A 120 -0.66 -7.96 -2.17
CA GLN A 120 -0.33 -9.35 -1.80
C GLN A 120 1.14 -9.48 -1.36
N ILE A 121 2.07 -8.86 -2.08
CA ILE A 121 3.50 -8.86 -1.76
C ILE A 121 3.74 -8.16 -0.43
N MET A 122 3.12 -6.99 -0.19
CA MET A 122 3.25 -6.26 1.07
C MET A 122 2.72 -7.09 2.25
N ALA A 123 1.57 -7.74 2.11
CA ALA A 123 1.02 -8.62 3.15
C ALA A 123 1.94 -9.84 3.41
N ALA A 124 2.48 -10.45 2.34
CA ALA A 124 3.42 -11.57 2.46
C ALA A 124 4.72 -11.14 3.16
N ALA A 125 5.27 -9.96 2.83
CA ALA A 125 6.47 -9.42 3.47
C ALA A 125 6.24 -9.18 4.97
N ALA A 126 5.09 -8.62 5.36
CA ALA A 126 4.73 -8.44 6.75
C ALA A 126 4.53 -9.78 7.49
N LEU A 127 3.94 -10.78 6.84
CA LEU A 127 3.83 -12.13 7.40
C LEU A 127 5.22 -12.72 7.68
N LEU A 128 6.12 -12.70 6.70
CA LEU A 128 7.47 -13.28 6.84
C LEU A 128 8.32 -12.54 7.88
N LYS A 129 8.13 -11.24 8.05
CA LYS A 129 8.78 -10.47 9.13
C LYS A 129 8.34 -10.94 10.52
N ARG A 130 7.07 -11.35 10.69
CA ARG A 130 6.53 -11.86 11.96
C ARG A 130 6.81 -13.35 12.17
N THR A 131 6.79 -14.12 11.09
CA THR A 131 6.86 -15.59 11.11
C THR A 131 7.77 -16.04 9.96
N ALA A 132 9.05 -16.29 10.26
CA ALA A 132 10.05 -16.64 9.26
C ALA A 132 9.71 -17.94 8.49
N ARG A 133 8.98 -18.87 9.12
CA ARG A 133 8.54 -20.14 8.50
C ARG A 133 7.04 -20.31 8.72
N PRO A 134 6.19 -19.63 7.92
CA PRO A 134 4.76 -19.70 8.08
C PRO A 134 4.21 -21.07 7.68
N THR A 135 3.22 -21.54 8.43
CA THR A 135 2.40 -22.70 8.06
C THR A 135 1.39 -22.31 6.98
N ASP A 136 0.74 -23.29 6.35
CA ASP A 136 -0.36 -23.04 5.42
C ASP A 136 -1.50 -22.24 6.10
N ALA A 137 -1.79 -22.54 7.37
CA ALA A 137 -2.78 -21.81 8.14
C ALA A 137 -2.39 -20.33 8.38
N ASP A 138 -1.10 -20.01 8.50
CA ASP A 138 -0.63 -18.63 8.63
C ASP A 138 -0.77 -17.89 7.29
N ILE A 139 -0.47 -18.55 6.18
CA ILE A 139 -0.63 -17.99 4.83
C ILE A 139 -2.12 -17.76 4.52
N ASP A 140 -3.01 -18.64 4.94
CA ASP A 140 -4.46 -18.52 4.72
C ASP A 140 -5.08 -17.33 5.47
N ARG A 141 -4.37 -16.72 6.43
CA ARG A 141 -4.77 -15.47 7.09
C ARG A 141 -4.50 -14.21 6.25
N ILE A 142 -3.81 -14.34 5.11
CA ILE A 142 -3.69 -13.24 4.17
C ILE A 142 -5.02 -13.09 3.44
N GLU A 143 -5.79 -12.05 3.80
CA GLU A 143 -7.16 -11.83 3.31
C GLU A 143 -7.22 -10.99 2.01
N ASN A 144 -6.07 -10.71 1.39
CA ASN A 144 -6.00 -9.95 0.15
C ASN A 144 -6.72 -10.68 -0.99
N VAL A 145 -7.68 -10.01 -1.63
CA VAL A 145 -8.52 -10.62 -2.68
C VAL A 145 -7.79 -10.63 -4.02
N CYS A 146 -7.69 -11.82 -4.63
CA CYS A 146 -7.23 -11.99 -6.00
C CYS A 146 -8.38 -12.48 -6.90
N ARG A 147 -8.93 -11.63 -7.78
CA ARG A 147 -10.04 -12.01 -8.67
C ARG A 147 -9.62 -13.03 -9.74
N CYS A 148 -8.33 -13.07 -10.10
CA CYS A 148 -7.77 -14.07 -11.02
C CYS A 148 -7.58 -15.45 -10.38
N GLY A 149 -7.68 -15.54 -9.04
CA GLY A 149 -7.57 -16.82 -8.32
C GLY A 149 -6.16 -17.40 -8.26
N THR A 150 -5.09 -16.58 -8.29
CA THR A 150 -3.70 -17.06 -8.29
C THR A 150 -3.21 -17.53 -6.91
N TYR A 151 -4.10 -17.80 -5.97
CA TYR A 151 -3.77 -18.19 -4.59
C TYR A 151 -2.80 -19.39 -4.46
N PRO A 152 -2.87 -20.44 -5.30
CA PRO A 152 -1.89 -21.52 -5.24
C PRO A 152 -0.45 -21.04 -5.49
N ARG A 153 -0.25 -20.16 -6.49
CA ARG A 153 1.06 -19.57 -6.81
C ARG A 153 1.51 -18.58 -5.74
N ILE A 154 0.58 -17.79 -5.16
CA ILE A 154 0.85 -16.89 -4.04
C ILE A 154 1.41 -17.69 -2.87
N ARG A 155 0.76 -18.80 -2.50
CA ARG A 155 1.20 -19.72 -1.44
C ARG A 155 2.59 -20.29 -1.71
N GLU A 156 2.83 -20.76 -2.93
CA GLU A 156 4.12 -21.28 -3.37
C GLU A 156 5.22 -20.23 -3.24
N ALA A 157 4.97 -19.01 -3.71
CA ALA A 157 5.93 -17.91 -3.64
C ALA A 157 6.24 -17.50 -2.19
N ILE A 158 5.26 -17.49 -1.29
CA ILE A 158 5.50 -17.21 0.14
C ILE A 158 6.39 -18.28 0.76
N LYS A 159 6.10 -19.57 0.50
CA LYS A 159 6.93 -20.69 0.98
C LYS A 159 8.36 -20.61 0.43
N LYS A 160 8.51 -20.28 -0.85
CA LYS A 160 9.81 -20.12 -1.49
C LYS A 160 10.60 -18.95 -0.87
N ALA A 161 9.95 -17.80 -0.67
CA ALA A 161 10.57 -16.66 -0.03
C ALA A 161 11.04 -16.98 1.40
N SER A 162 10.24 -17.75 2.16
CA SER A 162 10.57 -18.15 3.53
C SER A 162 11.75 -19.14 3.63
N ALA A 163 12.09 -19.85 2.55
CA ALA A 163 13.22 -20.76 2.52
C ALA A 163 14.54 -20.05 2.17
N ASN A 164 14.45 -18.85 1.56
CA ASN A 164 15.60 -18.08 1.05
C ASN A 164 15.95 -16.87 1.95
N GLY A 165 15.23 -16.62 3.01
CA GLY A 165 15.46 -15.60 4.04
C GLY A 165 15.81 -16.27 5.35
#